data_ff8beef36e6162c99c8bf8b8f2b59f13
#
_entry.id   ff8beef36e6162c99c8bf8b8f2b59f13
#
_cell.length_a   1.000
_cell.length_b   1.000
_cell.length_c   1.000
_cell.angle_alpha   90.00
_cell.angle_beta   90.00
_cell.angle_gamma   90.00
#
_symmetry.space_group_name_H-M   'P 1'
#
loop_
_entity.id
_entity.type
_entity.pdbx_description
1 polymer ?
#
loop_
_entity_poly.entity_id
_entity_poly.type
_entity_poly.pdbx_seq_one_letter_code
_entity_poly.pdbx_strand_id
1 'polypeptide(L)'
;DVYKRQYLHSRLLERSCRMRDDLGGGSITALPIVETQAGDVSAYIPTNVISITDGQIFLESALFNAGNRPAVNVGLSVSRVGGAAQTKAMKKANANLRIELAQYKDMESFAQFSSDLDAETRRQLEHGKALTEMLKQPLYQPKSDAEQVVILTLASHGMLDLVPLTEQRAKTAAFVRSFKADVSGTMDAITSTGKITPEQVDAILTAWKAYAGGESHAVQ
;
A
#
# COMPACT_ATOMS: atom_id res chain seq x y z
N ASP A 1 -9.43 18.60 34.42
CA ASP A 1 -10.26 17.83 33.46
C ASP A 1 -9.49 17.28 32.27
N VAL A 2 -8.34 17.83 31.92
CA VAL A 2 -7.46 17.32 30.84
C VAL A 2 -6.99 15.90 31.17
N TYR A 3 -6.50 15.66 32.37
CA TYR A 3 -6.06 14.33 32.86
C TYR A 3 -7.17 13.28 32.82
N LYS A 4 -8.41 13.65 33.12
CA LYS A 4 -9.54 12.71 33.10
C LYS A 4 -9.87 12.27 31.69
N ARG A 5 -9.87 13.20 30.71
CA ARG A 5 -10.14 12.88 29.29
C ARG A 5 -9.03 12.00 28.70
N GLN A 6 -7.76 12.34 28.96
CA GLN A 6 -6.63 11.54 28.54
C GLN A 6 -6.68 10.12 29.11
N TYR A 7 -6.99 10.00 30.38
CA TYR A 7 -7.12 8.70 31.04
C TYR A 7 -8.26 7.86 30.47
N LEU A 8 -9.40 8.48 30.14
CA LEU A 8 -10.53 7.77 29.53
C LEU A 8 -10.19 7.23 28.14
N HIS A 9 -9.49 8.03 27.31
CA HIS A 9 -9.04 7.58 25.98
C HIS A 9 -8.07 6.40 26.08
N SER A 10 -7.06 6.49 26.93
CA SER A 10 -6.12 5.38 27.18
C SER A 10 -6.85 4.13 27.65
N ARG A 11 -7.70 4.25 28.66
CA ARG A 11 -8.44 3.12 29.23
C ARG A 11 -9.34 2.43 28.21
N LEU A 12 -9.95 3.20 27.29
CA LEU A 12 -10.79 2.65 26.24
C LEU A 12 -9.95 1.92 25.18
N LEU A 13 -8.88 2.56 24.70
CA LEU A 13 -8.06 2.03 23.60
C LEU A 13 -7.18 0.86 24.02
N GLU A 14 -6.70 0.84 25.25
CA GLU A 14 -5.91 -0.27 25.81
C GLU A 14 -6.70 -1.57 26.01
N ARG A 15 -8.03 -1.56 25.84
CA ARG A 15 -8.82 -2.80 25.76
C ARG A 15 -8.50 -3.59 24.49
N SER A 16 -7.95 -2.93 23.47
CA SER A 16 -7.56 -3.57 22.23
C SER A 16 -6.18 -4.17 22.40
N CYS A 17 -6.12 -5.49 22.42
CA CYS A 17 -4.89 -6.24 22.59
C CYS A 17 -5.01 -7.62 21.94
N ARG A 18 -3.90 -8.31 21.82
CA ARG A 18 -3.87 -9.75 21.57
C ARG A 18 -3.58 -10.48 22.87
N MET A 19 -4.44 -11.42 23.19
CA MET A 19 -4.23 -12.33 24.33
C MET A 19 -3.12 -13.33 24.04
N ARG A 20 -2.44 -13.78 25.08
CA ARG A 20 -1.48 -14.88 24.99
C ARG A 20 -2.19 -16.17 24.57
N ASP A 21 -1.45 -17.07 23.91
CA ASP A 21 -2.01 -18.31 23.38
C ASP A 21 -2.57 -19.22 24.50
N ASP A 22 -1.93 -19.22 25.67
CA ASP A 22 -2.41 -19.94 26.87
C ASP A 22 -3.74 -19.37 27.45
N LEU A 23 -4.12 -18.14 27.06
CA LEU A 23 -5.39 -17.50 27.39
C LEU A 23 -6.38 -17.48 26.21
N GLY A 24 -6.16 -18.32 25.21
CA GLY A 24 -7.05 -18.49 24.05
C GLY A 24 -6.66 -17.70 22.82
N GLY A 25 -5.62 -16.84 22.85
CA GLY A 25 -5.06 -16.15 21.68
C GLY A 25 -5.98 -15.16 20.96
N GLY A 26 -7.13 -14.81 21.54
CA GLY A 26 -8.09 -13.86 20.95
C GLY A 26 -7.50 -12.46 20.80
N SER A 27 -7.97 -11.68 19.82
CA SER A 27 -7.48 -10.32 19.57
C SER A 27 -8.61 -9.34 19.27
N ILE A 28 -8.39 -8.08 19.68
CA ILE A 28 -9.25 -6.94 19.33
C ILE A 28 -8.38 -5.87 18.69
N THR A 29 -8.79 -5.39 17.54
CA THR A 29 -8.19 -4.22 16.88
C THR A 29 -9.15 -3.04 16.95
N ALA A 30 -8.71 -1.91 17.49
CA ALA A 30 -9.46 -0.66 17.47
C ALA A 30 -8.91 0.28 16.38
N LEU A 31 -9.81 0.87 15.62
CA LEU A 31 -9.52 1.90 14.63
C LEU A 31 -10.26 3.19 15.00
N PRO A 32 -9.74 3.99 15.96
CA PRO A 32 -10.37 5.25 16.32
C PRO A 32 -10.25 6.25 15.18
N ILE A 33 -11.38 6.86 14.80
CA ILE A 33 -11.41 7.89 13.77
C ILE A 33 -11.44 9.24 14.49
N VAL A 34 -10.45 10.08 14.15
CA VAL A 34 -10.31 11.43 14.74
C VAL A 34 -10.36 12.44 13.62
N GLU A 35 -11.30 13.36 13.70
CA GLU A 35 -11.38 14.50 12.80
C GLU A 35 -10.32 15.55 13.17
N THR A 36 -9.61 16.07 12.17
CA THR A 36 -8.67 17.17 12.32
C THR A 36 -9.22 18.42 11.67
N GLN A 37 -9.13 19.59 12.32
CA GLN A 37 -9.47 20.85 11.71
C GLN A 37 -8.32 21.33 10.84
N ALA A 38 -8.57 21.57 9.57
CA ALA A 38 -7.57 21.99 8.58
C ALA A 38 -6.30 21.11 8.52
N GLY A 39 -6.42 19.82 8.87
CA GLY A 39 -5.27 18.91 8.89
C GLY A 39 -4.34 19.05 10.10
N ASP A 40 -4.72 19.85 11.10
CA ASP A 40 -3.90 20.06 12.31
C ASP A 40 -3.91 18.81 13.21
N VAL A 41 -2.82 18.04 13.12
CA VAL A 41 -2.59 16.87 13.98
C VAL A 41 -1.93 17.24 15.31
N SER A 42 -1.51 18.49 15.49
CA SER A 42 -0.88 18.97 16.73
C SER A 42 -1.91 19.34 17.81
N ALA A 43 -3.19 19.40 17.45
CA ALA A 43 -4.27 19.63 18.38
C ALA A 43 -4.32 18.56 19.48
N TYR A 44 -4.92 18.89 20.61
CA TYR A 44 -4.89 18.05 21.84
C TYR A 44 -5.43 16.64 21.62
N ILE A 45 -6.60 16.48 20.98
CA ILE A 45 -7.21 15.15 20.80
C ILE A 45 -6.40 14.28 19.83
N PRO A 46 -6.03 14.74 18.62
CA PRO A 46 -5.17 13.97 17.72
C PRO A 46 -3.86 13.54 18.38
N THR A 47 -3.14 14.46 19.03
CA THR A 47 -1.86 14.18 19.69
C THR A 47 -2.02 13.14 20.78
N ASN A 48 -3.07 13.24 21.59
CA ASN A 48 -3.34 12.29 22.65
C ASN A 48 -3.63 10.88 22.09
N VAL A 49 -4.48 10.77 21.06
CA VAL A 49 -4.82 9.48 20.46
C VAL A 49 -3.60 8.85 19.78
N ILE A 50 -2.79 9.63 19.04
CA ILE A 50 -1.55 9.16 18.43
C ILE A 50 -0.56 8.64 19.49
N SER A 51 -0.49 9.27 20.66
CA SER A 51 0.41 8.83 21.74
C SER A 51 0.02 7.49 22.37
N ILE A 52 -1.27 7.18 22.37
CA ILE A 52 -1.83 5.95 22.96
C ILE A 52 -1.79 4.79 21.97
N THR A 53 -2.03 5.06 20.68
CA THR A 53 -2.12 4.04 19.63
C THR A 53 -0.75 3.65 19.07
N ASP A 54 -0.67 2.53 18.35
CA ASP A 54 0.55 2.03 17.71
C ASP A 54 0.90 2.71 16.38
N GLY A 55 0.31 3.84 16.11
CA GLY A 55 0.53 4.62 14.89
C GLY A 55 -0.74 5.29 14.41
N GLN A 56 -0.66 5.87 13.21
CA GLN A 56 -1.78 6.57 12.59
C GLN A 56 -1.80 6.33 11.08
N ILE A 57 -2.99 6.30 10.52
CA ILE A 57 -3.23 6.41 9.08
C ILE A 57 -3.70 7.83 8.83
N PHE A 58 -2.88 8.63 8.13
CA PHE A 58 -3.15 10.03 7.86
C PHE A 58 -3.86 10.19 6.51
N LEU A 59 -5.06 10.78 6.54
CA LEU A 59 -5.86 11.03 5.34
C LEU A 59 -5.82 12.53 4.99
N GLU A 60 -5.56 12.84 3.73
CA GLU A 60 -5.48 14.22 3.23
C GLU A 60 -6.59 14.54 2.24
N SER A 61 -7.28 15.66 2.46
CA SER A 61 -8.31 16.15 1.53
C SER A 61 -7.73 16.47 0.15
N ALA A 62 -6.50 16.95 0.06
CA ALA A 62 -5.83 17.22 -1.20
C ALA A 62 -5.67 15.96 -2.05
N LEU A 63 -5.23 14.84 -1.44
CA LEU A 63 -5.13 13.55 -2.12
C LEU A 63 -6.50 13.02 -2.55
N PHE A 64 -7.51 13.19 -1.70
CA PHE A 64 -8.88 12.79 -2.05
C PHE A 64 -9.41 13.54 -3.27
N ASN A 65 -9.24 14.86 -3.30
CA ASN A 65 -9.65 15.72 -4.40
C ASN A 65 -8.86 15.44 -5.69
N ALA A 66 -7.59 15.05 -5.56
CA ALA A 66 -6.77 14.59 -6.69
C ALA A 66 -7.14 13.19 -7.19
N GLY A 67 -8.17 12.54 -6.61
CA GLY A 67 -8.63 11.21 -7.02
C GLY A 67 -7.84 10.04 -6.44
N ASN A 68 -6.94 10.28 -5.50
CA ASN A 68 -6.24 9.22 -4.76
C ASN A 68 -7.17 8.67 -3.67
N ARG A 69 -7.70 7.48 -3.87
CA ARG A 69 -8.63 6.83 -2.95
C ARG A 69 -8.20 5.39 -2.69
N PRO A 70 -7.90 5.03 -1.43
CA PRO A 70 -7.95 5.85 -0.21
C PRO A 70 -6.93 7.00 -0.23
N ALA A 71 -7.29 8.13 0.39
CA ALA A 71 -6.48 9.36 0.41
C ALA A 71 -5.37 9.32 1.48
N VAL A 72 -4.65 8.20 1.54
CA VAL A 72 -3.62 7.94 2.57
C VAL A 72 -2.32 8.64 2.20
N ASN A 73 -1.86 9.52 3.08
CA ASN A 73 -0.49 10.04 2.99
C ASN A 73 0.48 9.02 3.59
N VAL A 74 1.22 8.32 2.73
CA VAL A 74 2.18 7.28 3.12
C VAL A 74 3.37 7.85 3.92
N GLY A 75 3.77 9.09 3.65
CA GLY A 75 4.87 9.76 4.34
C GLY A 75 4.56 10.07 5.81
N LEU A 76 3.34 10.57 6.07
CA LEU A 76 2.88 10.96 7.41
C LEU A 76 2.26 9.80 8.19
N SER A 77 1.88 8.72 7.53
CA SER A 77 1.34 7.53 8.18
C SER A 77 2.46 6.72 8.82
N VAL A 78 2.24 6.26 10.03
CA VAL A 78 3.22 5.50 10.82
C VAL A 78 2.54 4.27 11.42
N SER A 79 3.24 3.14 11.42
CA SER A 79 2.89 1.96 12.20
C SER A 79 4.11 1.47 12.98
N ARG A 80 4.02 1.45 14.31
CA ARG A 80 5.12 0.99 15.19
C ARG A 80 5.27 -0.53 15.14
N VAL A 81 4.19 -1.25 14.91
CA VAL A 81 4.13 -2.71 14.93
C VAL A 81 3.96 -3.33 13.55
N GLY A 82 3.55 -2.55 12.54
CA GLY A 82 3.21 -3.06 11.21
C GLY A 82 4.34 -3.85 10.55
N GLY A 83 5.58 -3.42 10.70
CA GLY A 83 6.74 -4.15 10.19
C GLY A 83 6.91 -5.54 10.83
N ALA A 84 6.58 -5.72 12.10
CA ALA A 84 6.63 -7.03 12.76
C ALA A 84 5.44 -7.93 12.36
N ALA A 85 4.29 -7.34 12.07
CA ALA A 85 3.06 -8.06 11.71
C ALA A 85 3.07 -8.57 10.25
N GLN A 86 3.84 -7.93 9.36
CA GLN A 86 3.92 -8.33 7.94
C GLN A 86 4.54 -9.71 7.76
N THR A 87 4.00 -10.46 6.79
CA THR A 87 4.63 -11.69 6.30
C THR A 87 5.98 -11.40 5.64
N LYS A 88 6.87 -12.40 5.54
CA LYS A 88 8.16 -12.23 4.87
C LYS A 88 8.00 -11.88 3.39
N ALA A 89 6.98 -12.41 2.73
CA ALA A 89 6.63 -12.09 1.36
C ALA A 89 6.26 -10.60 1.21
N MET A 90 5.38 -10.09 2.08
CA MET A 90 4.96 -8.70 2.08
C MET A 90 6.15 -7.75 2.34
N LYS A 91 7.01 -8.05 3.31
CA LYS A 91 8.22 -7.26 3.60
C LYS A 91 9.14 -7.16 2.38
N LYS A 92 9.30 -8.28 1.65
CA LYS A 92 10.14 -8.30 0.43
C LYS A 92 9.51 -7.50 -0.70
N ALA A 93 8.21 -7.65 -0.92
CA ALA A 93 7.50 -6.99 -2.01
C ALA A 93 7.40 -5.46 -1.85
N ASN A 94 7.33 -4.96 -0.61
CA ASN A 94 7.18 -3.52 -0.34
C ASN A 94 8.45 -2.82 0.16
N ALA A 95 9.60 -3.49 0.13
CA ALA A 95 10.84 -3.01 0.76
C ALA A 95 11.22 -1.57 0.38
N ASN A 96 11.09 -1.22 -0.89
CA ASN A 96 11.49 0.08 -1.45
C ASN A 96 10.31 1.03 -1.67
N LEU A 97 9.08 0.54 -1.65
CA LEU A 97 7.89 1.29 -2.06
C LEU A 97 7.78 2.67 -1.39
N ARG A 98 8.04 2.74 -0.08
CA ARG A 98 7.95 4.01 0.67
C ARG A 98 9.00 5.03 0.21
N ILE A 99 10.20 4.56 -0.10
CA ILE A 99 11.32 5.40 -0.58
C ILE A 99 11.00 5.91 -1.97
N GLU A 100 10.55 5.03 -2.87
CA GLU A 100 10.19 5.36 -4.24
C GLU A 100 9.04 6.38 -4.31
N LEU A 101 8.00 6.21 -3.47
CA LEU A 101 6.91 7.18 -3.35
C LEU A 101 7.35 8.54 -2.80
N ALA A 102 8.29 8.56 -1.84
CA ALA A 102 8.84 9.81 -1.31
C ALA A 102 9.65 10.54 -2.40
N GLN A 103 10.53 9.82 -3.10
CA GLN A 103 11.30 10.36 -4.22
C GLN A 103 10.40 10.89 -5.34
N TYR A 104 9.36 10.14 -5.68
CA TYR A 104 8.37 10.60 -6.66
C TYR A 104 7.72 11.92 -6.25
N LYS A 105 7.28 12.04 -4.98
CA LYS A 105 6.62 13.26 -4.49
C LYS A 105 7.55 14.47 -4.54
N ASP A 106 8.82 14.29 -4.20
CA ASP A 106 9.84 15.34 -4.30
C ASP A 106 10.05 15.75 -5.75
N MET A 107 10.23 14.79 -6.67
CA MET A 107 10.41 15.06 -8.09
C MET A 107 9.17 15.67 -8.75
N GLU A 108 7.96 15.25 -8.36
CA GLU A 108 6.71 15.81 -8.87
C GLU A 108 6.62 17.31 -8.58
N SER A 109 7.04 17.73 -7.38
CA SER A 109 7.07 19.15 -7.02
C SER A 109 8.08 19.94 -7.87
N PHE A 110 9.24 19.37 -8.18
CA PHE A 110 10.23 19.98 -9.08
C PHE A 110 9.75 20.05 -10.54
N ALA A 111 9.12 18.99 -11.01
CA ALA A 111 8.63 18.90 -12.39
C ALA A 111 7.59 19.96 -12.73
N GLN A 112 6.85 20.48 -11.75
CA GLN A 112 5.91 21.59 -11.95
C GLN A 112 6.57 22.91 -12.35
N PHE A 113 7.85 23.07 -12.03
CA PHE A 113 8.61 24.30 -12.27
C PHE A 113 9.64 24.18 -13.40
N SER A 114 9.90 22.98 -13.92
CA SER A 114 10.89 22.72 -14.95
C SER A 114 10.25 22.36 -16.27
N SER A 115 10.57 23.10 -17.32
CA SER A 115 10.08 22.83 -18.68
C SER A 115 10.89 21.70 -19.38
N ASP A 116 12.14 21.49 -18.99
CA ASP A 116 13.04 20.50 -19.58
C ASP A 116 13.46 19.48 -18.54
N LEU A 117 12.79 18.32 -18.56
CA LEU A 117 13.18 17.16 -17.76
C LEU A 117 14.05 16.23 -18.61
N ASP A 118 15.17 15.77 -18.03
CA ASP A 118 15.97 14.72 -18.64
C ASP A 118 15.19 13.38 -18.72
N ALA A 119 15.67 12.47 -19.57
CA ALA A 119 14.98 11.20 -19.82
C ALA A 119 14.87 10.32 -18.58
N GLU A 120 15.85 10.36 -17.67
CA GLU A 120 15.86 9.56 -16.46
C GLU A 120 14.83 10.10 -15.44
N THR A 121 14.81 11.41 -15.22
CA THR A 121 13.81 12.04 -14.35
C THR A 121 12.39 11.81 -14.85
N ARG A 122 12.17 11.86 -16.16
CA ARG A 122 10.87 11.56 -16.77
C ARG A 122 10.45 10.12 -16.49
N ARG A 123 11.34 9.16 -16.65
CA ARG A 123 11.09 7.74 -16.38
C ARG A 123 10.77 7.49 -14.92
N GLN A 124 11.49 8.12 -14.00
CA GLN A 124 11.22 8.02 -12.55
C GLN A 124 9.86 8.61 -12.19
N LEU A 125 9.47 9.72 -12.82
CA LEU A 125 8.13 10.29 -12.65
C LEU A 125 7.02 9.37 -13.18
N GLU A 126 7.21 8.75 -14.33
CA GLU A 126 6.26 7.79 -14.90
C GLU A 126 6.11 6.57 -13.98
N HIS A 127 7.22 6.04 -13.48
CA HIS A 127 7.22 4.96 -12.50
C HIS A 127 6.47 5.34 -11.21
N GLY A 128 6.75 6.51 -10.64
CA GLY A 128 6.05 6.99 -9.44
C GLY A 128 4.54 7.19 -9.64
N LYS A 129 4.13 7.66 -10.83
CA LYS A 129 2.70 7.71 -11.22
C LYS A 129 2.07 6.32 -11.26
N ALA A 130 2.78 5.33 -11.82
CA ALA A 130 2.33 3.95 -11.88
C ALA A 130 2.15 3.37 -10.46
N LEU A 131 3.12 3.59 -9.56
CA LEU A 131 3.02 3.20 -8.16
C LEU A 131 1.81 3.84 -7.47
N THR A 132 1.59 5.14 -7.67
CA THR A 132 0.46 5.86 -7.07
C THR A 132 -0.88 5.33 -7.59
N GLU A 133 -0.98 5.03 -8.90
CA GLU A 133 -2.20 4.46 -9.49
C GLU A 133 -2.50 3.07 -8.94
N MET A 134 -1.47 2.25 -8.71
CA MET A 134 -1.62 0.91 -8.14
C MET A 134 -2.11 0.89 -6.69
N LEU A 135 -1.83 1.94 -5.92
CA LEU A 135 -2.29 2.07 -4.53
C LEU A 135 -3.76 2.48 -4.42
N LYS A 136 -4.38 2.92 -5.51
CA LYS A 136 -5.82 3.22 -5.52
C LYS A 136 -6.62 1.93 -5.43
N GLN A 137 -7.63 1.94 -4.55
CA GLN A 137 -8.47 0.77 -4.30
C GLN A 137 -9.95 1.17 -4.30
N PRO A 138 -10.81 0.47 -5.09
CA PRO A 138 -12.25 0.68 -5.03
C PRO A 138 -12.81 0.29 -3.66
N LEU A 139 -13.93 0.91 -3.28
CA LEU A 139 -14.67 0.55 -2.08
C LEU A 139 -15.16 -0.91 -2.16
N TYR A 140 -15.15 -1.57 -1.01
CA TYR A 140 -15.66 -2.94 -0.84
C TYR A 140 -14.98 -4.02 -1.71
N GLN A 141 -13.76 -3.76 -2.16
CA GLN A 141 -12.95 -4.70 -2.94
C GLN A 141 -11.59 -4.96 -2.24
N PRO A 142 -11.61 -5.65 -1.09
CA PRO A 142 -10.38 -6.00 -0.39
C PRO A 142 -9.56 -7.00 -1.24
N LYS A 143 -8.24 -6.92 -1.11
CA LYS A 143 -7.29 -7.85 -1.73
C LYS A 143 -6.68 -8.73 -0.64
N SER A 144 -6.53 -10.02 -0.93
CA SER A 144 -5.80 -10.93 -0.05
C SER A 144 -4.30 -10.56 0.01
N ASP A 145 -3.59 -11.03 1.04
CA ASP A 145 -2.15 -10.81 1.19
C ASP A 145 -1.37 -11.30 -0.04
N ALA A 146 -1.72 -12.46 -0.58
CA ALA A 146 -1.06 -13.01 -1.76
C ALA A 146 -1.31 -12.14 -3.01
N GLU A 147 -2.53 -11.63 -3.22
CA GLU A 147 -2.84 -10.69 -4.30
C GLU A 147 -2.04 -9.40 -4.17
N GLN A 148 -1.93 -8.85 -2.95
CA GLN A 148 -1.12 -7.67 -2.68
C GLN A 148 0.35 -7.92 -2.96
N VAL A 149 0.90 -9.06 -2.53
CA VAL A 149 2.31 -9.44 -2.79
C VAL A 149 2.59 -9.54 -4.28
N VAL A 150 1.70 -10.15 -5.08
CA VAL A 150 1.86 -10.23 -6.54
C VAL A 150 1.86 -8.83 -7.16
N ILE A 151 0.90 -7.99 -6.80
CA ILE A 151 0.79 -6.62 -7.32
C ILE A 151 2.01 -5.78 -6.97
N LEU A 152 2.45 -5.81 -5.72
CA LEU A 152 3.62 -5.07 -5.26
C LEU A 152 4.92 -5.59 -5.87
N THR A 153 5.01 -6.89 -6.13
CA THR A 153 6.15 -7.48 -6.86
C THR A 153 6.23 -6.95 -8.29
N LEU A 154 5.11 -6.86 -9.01
CA LEU A 154 5.08 -6.26 -10.34
C LEU A 154 5.48 -4.78 -10.30
N ALA A 155 4.96 -4.04 -9.33
CA ALA A 155 5.24 -2.62 -9.15
C ALA A 155 6.73 -2.37 -8.87
N SER A 156 7.31 -3.06 -7.90
CA SER A 156 8.72 -2.89 -7.50
C SER A 156 9.74 -3.31 -8.57
N HIS A 157 9.33 -4.07 -9.58
CA HIS A 157 10.17 -4.46 -10.72
C HIS A 157 9.88 -3.64 -11.98
N GLY A 158 9.12 -2.54 -11.90
CA GLY A 158 8.81 -1.67 -13.04
C GLY A 158 7.96 -2.33 -14.13
N MET A 159 7.30 -3.44 -13.81
CA MET A 159 6.49 -4.18 -14.80
C MET A 159 5.22 -3.44 -15.20
N LEU A 160 4.76 -2.53 -14.37
CA LEU A 160 3.56 -1.73 -14.64
C LEU A 160 3.82 -0.63 -15.68
N ASP A 161 5.07 -0.19 -15.82
CA ASP A 161 5.47 0.85 -16.77
C ASP A 161 5.26 0.41 -18.23
N LEU A 162 5.10 -0.90 -18.47
CA LEU A 162 4.79 -1.49 -19.78
C LEU A 162 3.34 -1.29 -20.24
N VAL A 163 2.46 -0.80 -19.35
CA VAL A 163 1.03 -0.66 -19.59
C VAL A 163 0.60 0.80 -19.42
N PRO A 164 -0.23 1.36 -20.34
CA PRO A 164 -0.75 2.71 -20.17
C PRO A 164 -1.40 2.93 -18.80
N LEU A 165 -1.14 4.07 -18.17
CA LEU A 165 -1.56 4.39 -16.81
C LEU A 165 -3.07 4.16 -16.59
N THR A 166 -3.89 4.51 -17.58
CA THR A 166 -5.35 4.37 -17.54
C THR A 166 -5.83 2.93 -17.48
N GLU A 167 -5.01 1.97 -17.96
CA GLU A 167 -5.35 0.55 -18.05
C GLU A 167 -4.71 -0.27 -16.93
N GLN A 168 -3.69 0.25 -16.25
CA GLN A 168 -2.89 -0.50 -15.27
C GLN A 168 -3.73 -1.21 -14.22
N ARG A 169 -4.69 -0.53 -13.58
CA ARG A 169 -5.54 -1.16 -12.55
C ARG A 169 -6.40 -2.28 -13.11
N ALA A 170 -7.04 -2.05 -14.25
CA ALA A 170 -7.92 -3.03 -14.87
C ALA A 170 -7.13 -4.27 -15.32
N LYS A 171 -6.00 -4.06 -16.01
CA LYS A 171 -5.12 -5.14 -16.47
C LYS A 171 -4.50 -5.92 -15.30
N THR A 172 -4.01 -5.22 -14.27
CA THR A 172 -3.45 -5.89 -13.09
C THR A 172 -4.50 -6.71 -12.35
N ALA A 173 -5.71 -6.18 -12.19
CA ALA A 173 -6.81 -6.93 -11.56
C ALA A 173 -7.22 -8.15 -12.40
N ALA A 174 -7.25 -8.04 -13.72
CA ALA A 174 -7.54 -9.16 -14.60
C ALA A 174 -6.41 -10.21 -14.57
N PHE A 175 -5.15 -9.76 -14.62
CA PHE A 175 -3.99 -10.64 -14.47
C PHE A 175 -4.00 -11.42 -13.16
N VAL A 176 -4.23 -10.76 -12.03
CA VAL A 176 -4.26 -11.45 -10.72
C VAL A 176 -5.36 -12.52 -10.68
N ARG A 177 -6.51 -12.26 -11.30
CA ARG A 177 -7.58 -13.28 -11.42
C ARG A 177 -7.17 -14.46 -12.28
N SER A 178 -6.58 -14.24 -13.45
CA SER A 178 -6.10 -15.32 -14.33
C SER A 178 -4.93 -16.06 -13.68
N PHE A 179 -3.98 -15.35 -13.12
CA PHE A 179 -2.83 -15.93 -12.42
C PHE A 179 -3.21 -16.84 -11.27
N LYS A 180 -4.29 -16.49 -10.54
CA LYS A 180 -4.86 -17.34 -9.49
C LYS A 180 -5.45 -18.64 -10.04
N ALA A 181 -6.02 -18.61 -11.25
CA ALA A 181 -6.59 -19.79 -11.89
C ALA A 181 -5.52 -20.71 -12.51
N ASP A 182 -4.52 -20.12 -13.17
CA ASP A 182 -3.56 -20.83 -14.01
C ASP A 182 -2.28 -21.29 -13.27
N VAL A 183 -1.87 -20.54 -12.23
CA VAL A 183 -0.63 -20.77 -11.47
C VAL A 183 -0.95 -20.80 -9.96
N SER A 184 -1.97 -21.57 -9.61
CA SER A 184 -2.49 -21.68 -8.24
C SER A 184 -1.40 -21.94 -7.18
N GLY A 185 -0.37 -22.72 -7.50
CA GLY A 185 0.68 -23.08 -6.57
C GLY A 185 1.47 -21.92 -5.99
N THR A 186 1.69 -20.82 -6.72
CA THR A 186 2.45 -19.66 -6.24
C THR A 186 1.65 -18.86 -5.21
N MET A 187 0.38 -18.57 -5.50
CA MET A 187 -0.46 -17.79 -4.57
C MET A 187 -0.80 -18.60 -3.32
N ASP A 188 -1.06 -19.91 -3.47
CA ASP A 188 -1.31 -20.80 -2.35
C ASP A 188 -0.07 -20.96 -1.45
N ALA A 189 1.11 -21.04 -2.05
CA ALA A 189 2.37 -21.07 -1.31
C ALA A 189 2.62 -19.76 -0.53
N ILE A 190 2.36 -18.58 -1.13
CA ILE A 190 2.46 -17.29 -0.44
C ILE A 190 1.46 -17.24 0.72
N THR A 191 0.23 -17.67 0.50
CA THR A 191 -0.82 -17.67 1.54
C THR A 191 -0.49 -18.58 2.70
N SER A 192 -0.03 -19.81 2.42
CA SER A 192 0.23 -20.82 3.45
C SER A 192 1.54 -20.61 4.21
N THR A 193 2.59 -20.17 3.51
CA THR A 193 3.93 -20.03 4.10
C THR A 193 4.27 -18.62 4.55
N GLY A 194 3.58 -17.60 4.03
CA GLY A 194 3.94 -16.19 4.21
C GLY A 194 5.29 -15.81 3.62
N LYS A 195 5.82 -16.61 2.67
CA LYS A 195 7.14 -16.41 2.05
C LYS A 195 6.99 -16.34 0.53
N ILE A 196 7.97 -15.72 -0.11
CA ILE A 196 8.11 -15.70 -1.57
C ILE A 196 9.56 -16.00 -1.93
N THR A 197 9.76 -17.00 -2.81
CA THR A 197 11.08 -17.40 -3.31
C THR A 197 11.47 -16.60 -4.55
N PRO A 198 12.77 -16.53 -4.91
CA PRO A 198 13.19 -15.89 -6.14
C PRO A 198 12.53 -16.49 -7.39
N GLU A 199 12.39 -17.82 -7.43
CA GLU A 199 11.77 -18.55 -8.54
C GLU A 199 10.29 -18.15 -8.69
N GLN A 200 9.58 -17.92 -7.58
CA GLN A 200 8.20 -17.45 -7.60
C GLN A 200 8.10 -16.00 -8.08
N VAL A 201 9.07 -15.15 -7.73
CA VAL A 201 9.15 -13.79 -8.26
C VAL A 201 9.32 -13.85 -9.77
N ASP A 202 10.29 -14.63 -10.27
CA ASP A 202 10.54 -14.78 -11.70
C ASP A 202 9.33 -15.34 -12.46
N ALA A 203 8.61 -16.28 -11.86
CA ALA A 203 7.35 -16.82 -12.42
C ALA A 203 6.28 -15.73 -12.56
N ILE A 204 6.10 -14.86 -11.55
CA ILE A 204 5.17 -13.73 -11.60
C ILE A 204 5.55 -12.75 -12.73
N LEU A 205 6.83 -12.38 -12.81
CA LEU A 205 7.33 -11.45 -13.81
C LEU A 205 7.20 -12.00 -15.23
N THR A 206 7.50 -13.28 -15.43
CA THR A 206 7.39 -13.96 -16.73
C THR A 206 5.93 -14.08 -17.16
N ALA A 207 5.05 -14.48 -16.25
CA ALA A 207 3.62 -14.57 -16.53
C ALA A 207 3.03 -13.20 -16.89
N TRP A 208 3.43 -12.13 -16.18
CA TRP A 208 2.99 -10.78 -16.51
C TRP A 208 3.46 -10.33 -17.89
N LYS A 209 4.72 -10.57 -18.27
CA LYS A 209 5.25 -10.21 -19.58
C LYS A 209 4.48 -10.93 -20.71
N ALA A 210 4.17 -12.21 -20.51
CA ALA A 210 3.37 -12.97 -21.47
C ALA A 210 1.95 -12.41 -21.60
N TYR A 211 1.33 -12.07 -20.46
CA TYR A 211 -0.02 -11.50 -20.40
C TYR A 211 -0.07 -10.10 -21.06
N ALA A 212 0.82 -9.20 -20.67
CA ALA A 212 0.87 -7.84 -21.20
C ALA A 212 1.30 -7.78 -22.67
N GLY A 213 2.16 -8.71 -23.13
CA GLY A 213 2.62 -8.80 -24.51
C GLY A 213 1.63 -9.52 -25.46
N GLY A 214 0.81 -10.44 -24.96
CA GLY A 214 -0.16 -11.20 -25.75
C GLY A 214 -1.34 -10.37 -26.25
N GLU A 215 -1.72 -9.31 -25.57
CA GLU A 215 -2.79 -8.40 -26.00
C GLU A 215 -2.35 -7.38 -27.06
N SER A 216 -1.04 -7.17 -27.25
CA SER A 216 -0.52 -6.28 -28.31
C SER A 216 -0.75 -6.82 -29.73
N HIS A 217 -1.10 -8.10 -29.89
CA HIS A 217 -1.38 -8.71 -31.19
C HIS A 217 -2.87 -8.84 -31.53
N ALA A 218 -3.79 -8.44 -30.65
CA ALA A 218 -5.23 -8.56 -30.86
C ALA A 218 -5.92 -7.27 -31.36
N VAL A 219 -5.15 -6.20 -31.61
CA VAL A 219 -5.66 -4.93 -32.17
C VAL A 219 -4.81 -4.55 -33.37
N GLN A 220 -5.02 -5.27 -34.47
CA GLN A 220 -4.76 -4.82 -35.83
C GLN A 220 -5.98 -5.12 -36.70
#